data_b6bc8fb94473a9f1a3c13d76326192da
#
_entry.id   b6bc8fb94473a9f1a3c13d76326192da
#
_cell.length_a   1.000
_cell.length_b   1.000
_cell.length_c   1.000
_cell.angle_alpha   90.00
_cell.angle_beta   90.00
_cell.angle_gamma   90.00
#
_symmetry.space_group_name_H-M   'P 1'
#
loop_
_entity.id
_entity.type
_entity.pdbx_description
1 polymer ?
#
loop_
_entity_poly.entity_id
_entity_poly.type
_entity_poly.pdbx_seq_one_letter_code
_entity_poly.pdbx_strand_id
1 'polypeptide(L)'
;MMEVEKEGNIKTYFTSCEDCAGIGKKTRKISKKARLQYQISLEKYSTSTSNQIVPTPPIGQKYSCKTCNGTGILTSENEIQPDTENLPHVAIIGGGIGGTALAVACLHRKIPFTLFERDNTVNDR
;
A
#
# COMPACT_ATOMS: atom_id res chain seq x y z
N MET A 1 -45.97 20.18 -10.84
CA MET A 1 -45.14 18.95 -10.95
C MET A 1 -43.71 19.36 -10.71
N MET A 2 -43.14 19.01 -9.58
CA MET A 2 -41.68 19.13 -9.38
C MET A 2 -41.01 17.95 -10.08
N GLU A 3 -40.24 18.22 -11.13
CA GLU A 3 -39.31 17.25 -11.69
C GLU A 3 -38.21 17.04 -10.66
N VAL A 4 -38.17 15.86 -10.06
CA VAL A 4 -37.06 15.41 -9.27
C VAL A 4 -35.95 15.10 -10.27
N GLU A 5 -35.01 16.02 -10.42
CA GLU A 5 -33.74 15.74 -11.11
C GLU A 5 -33.11 14.53 -10.43
N LYS A 6 -33.05 13.42 -11.15
CA LYS A 6 -32.22 12.27 -10.75
C LYS A 6 -30.78 12.74 -10.74
N GLU A 7 -30.26 13.06 -9.56
CA GLU A 7 -28.81 13.18 -9.36
C GLU A 7 -28.19 11.91 -9.89
N GLY A 8 -27.49 12.04 -11.01
CA GLY A 8 -26.75 10.94 -11.61
C GLY A 8 -25.74 10.47 -10.59
N ASN A 9 -25.89 9.23 -10.13
CA ASN A 9 -25.00 8.61 -9.15
C ASN A 9 -23.63 8.44 -9.81
N ILE A 10 -22.76 9.45 -9.69
CA ILE A 10 -21.41 9.44 -10.24
C ILE A 10 -20.64 8.38 -9.45
N LYS A 11 -20.40 7.24 -10.09
CA LYS A 11 -19.57 6.18 -9.48
C LYS A 11 -18.13 6.67 -9.44
N THR A 12 -17.57 6.75 -8.25
CA THR A 12 -16.16 7.08 -8.03
C THR A 12 -15.40 5.81 -7.77
N TYR A 13 -14.34 5.60 -8.52
CA TYR A 13 -13.43 4.47 -8.35
C TYR A 13 -12.14 4.91 -7.66
N PHE A 14 -11.44 3.99 -7.03
CA PHE A 14 -10.19 4.28 -6.32
C PHE A 14 -9.07 3.36 -6.82
N THR A 15 -7.91 3.94 -7.04
CA THR A 15 -6.70 3.21 -7.44
C THR A 15 -5.55 3.56 -6.51
N SER A 16 -4.57 2.67 -6.38
CA SER A 16 -3.35 2.96 -5.62
C SER A 16 -2.55 4.09 -6.27
N CYS A 17 -1.98 4.97 -5.45
CA CYS A 17 -1.09 6.00 -5.93
C CYS A 17 0.22 5.36 -6.43
N GLU A 18 0.54 5.52 -7.71
CA GLU A 18 1.76 4.97 -8.31
C GLU A 18 3.03 5.62 -7.76
N ASP A 19 2.98 6.91 -7.43
CA ASP A 19 4.12 7.68 -6.93
C ASP A 19 4.66 7.16 -5.58
N CYS A 20 3.81 6.65 -4.72
CA CYS A 20 4.19 6.04 -3.43
C CYS A 20 3.86 4.55 -3.34
N ALA A 21 3.49 3.91 -4.44
CA ALA A 21 3.07 2.51 -4.49
C ALA A 21 1.95 2.16 -3.48
N GLY A 22 1.02 3.06 -3.28
CA GLY A 22 -0.12 2.89 -2.37
C GLY A 22 0.19 3.01 -0.88
N ILE A 23 1.43 3.38 -0.50
CA ILE A 23 1.86 3.47 0.90
C ILE A 23 1.43 4.79 1.56
N GLY A 24 1.20 5.85 0.78
CA GLY A 24 0.89 7.20 1.26
C GLY A 24 2.12 7.97 1.78
N LYS A 25 3.28 7.32 1.91
CA LYS A 25 4.52 7.91 2.41
C LYS A 25 5.69 7.60 1.50
N LYS A 26 6.63 8.53 1.46
CA LYS A 26 7.93 8.39 0.76
C LYS A 26 9.05 8.56 1.77
N THR A 27 10.21 8.00 1.46
CA THR A 27 11.39 8.08 2.34
C THR A 27 12.46 8.93 1.67
N ARG A 28 13.00 9.91 2.39
CA ARG A 28 14.14 10.71 1.91
C ARG A 28 15.38 9.85 1.84
N LYS A 29 16.23 10.11 0.85
CA LYS A 29 17.54 9.48 0.75
C LYS A 29 18.39 9.82 1.97
N ILE A 30 19.11 8.83 2.47
CA ILE A 30 20.05 9.00 3.58
C ILE A 30 21.22 9.87 3.12
N SER A 31 21.59 10.86 3.93
CA SER A 31 22.71 11.77 3.62
C SER A 31 24.04 11.02 3.56
N LYS A 32 24.98 11.53 2.75
CA LYS A 32 26.34 10.98 2.67
C LYS A 32 27.03 10.96 4.04
N LYS A 33 26.81 12.02 4.84
CA LYS A 33 27.37 12.12 6.21
C LYS A 33 26.86 11.00 7.12
N ALA A 34 25.55 10.72 7.10
CA ALA A 34 24.96 9.65 7.93
C ALA A 34 25.45 8.26 7.51
N ARG A 35 25.63 8.02 6.21
CA ARG A 35 26.23 6.78 5.71
C ARG A 35 27.65 6.59 6.16
N LEU A 36 28.46 7.66 6.05
CA LEU A 36 29.87 7.62 6.47
C LEU A 36 29.99 7.37 7.98
N GLN A 37 29.20 8.05 8.80
CA GLN A 37 29.17 7.82 10.25
C GLN A 37 28.81 6.38 10.61
N TYR A 38 27.85 5.79 9.89
CA TYR A 38 27.48 4.39 10.09
C TYR A 38 28.65 3.44 9.74
N GLN A 39 29.35 3.67 8.62
CA GLN A 39 30.50 2.88 8.23
C GLN A 39 31.62 2.96 9.29
N ILE A 40 31.93 4.15 9.78
CA ILE A 40 32.92 4.35 10.86
C ILE A 40 32.51 3.60 12.14
N SER A 41 31.20 3.59 12.46
CA SER A 41 30.67 2.86 13.62
C SER A 41 30.79 1.37 13.45
N LEU A 42 30.57 0.83 12.24
CA LEU A 42 30.78 -0.59 11.93
C LEU A 42 32.25 -1.00 12.04
N GLU A 43 33.16 -0.20 11.53
CA GLU A 43 34.61 -0.46 11.63
C GLU A 43 35.07 -0.48 13.10
N LYS A 44 34.63 0.47 13.91
CA LYS A 44 34.89 0.49 15.35
C LYS A 44 34.30 -0.74 16.06
N TYR A 45 33.10 -1.15 15.68
CA TYR A 45 32.45 -2.33 16.24
C TYR A 45 33.22 -3.61 15.90
N SER A 46 33.72 -3.75 14.67
CA SER A 46 34.48 -4.93 14.23
C SER A 46 35.85 -5.06 14.89
N THR A 47 36.45 -3.95 15.33
CA THR A 47 37.78 -3.91 15.98
C THR A 47 37.72 -4.02 17.50
N SER A 48 36.54 -3.89 18.12
CA SER A 48 36.40 -3.95 19.57
C SER A 48 35.96 -5.32 20.07
N THR A 49 36.68 -5.82 21.12
CA THR A 49 36.46 -7.11 21.76
C THR A 49 35.46 -7.08 22.92
N SER A 50 34.83 -5.96 23.22
CA SER A 50 33.90 -5.80 24.33
C SER A 50 32.43 -5.84 23.86
N ASN A 51 31.49 -6.20 24.78
CA ASN A 51 30.04 -6.23 24.59
C ASN A 51 29.49 -4.84 24.18
N GLN A 52 29.67 -4.44 22.93
CA GLN A 52 29.14 -3.20 22.37
C GLN A 52 27.82 -3.45 21.65
N ILE A 53 26.96 -2.43 21.67
CA ILE A 53 25.69 -2.44 20.94
C ILE A 53 25.99 -2.42 19.44
N VAL A 54 25.38 -3.32 18.69
CA VAL A 54 25.50 -3.35 17.22
C VAL A 54 25.03 -2.01 16.64
N PRO A 55 25.84 -1.35 15.78
CA PRO A 55 25.43 -0.10 15.17
C PRO A 55 24.14 -0.26 14.33
N THR A 56 23.16 0.61 14.57
CA THR A 56 21.91 0.59 13.82
C THR A 56 22.06 1.35 12.51
N PRO A 57 21.67 0.79 11.36
CA PRO A 57 21.77 1.48 10.08
C PRO A 57 20.88 2.74 10.08
N PRO A 58 21.32 3.84 9.47
CA PRO A 58 20.53 5.06 9.39
C PRO A 58 19.30 4.84 8.53
N ILE A 59 18.15 5.32 8.99
CA ILE A 59 16.88 5.26 8.30
C ILE A 59 16.54 6.64 7.74
N GLY A 60 16.12 6.70 6.47
CA GLY A 60 15.66 7.94 5.86
C GLY A 60 14.37 8.44 6.51
N GLN A 61 14.24 9.76 6.65
CA GLN A 61 13.05 10.39 7.19
C GLN A 61 11.85 10.16 6.25
N LYS A 62 10.74 9.68 6.80
CA LYS A 62 9.47 9.50 6.08
C LYS A 62 8.71 10.83 5.99
N TYR A 63 8.09 11.08 4.85
CA TYR A 63 7.20 12.23 4.62
C TYR A 63 5.99 11.79 3.81
N SER A 64 4.87 12.54 3.93
CA SER A 64 3.65 12.25 3.20
C SER A 64 3.83 12.40 1.70
N CYS A 65 3.30 11.46 0.92
CA CYS A 65 3.27 11.57 -0.53
C CYS A 65 2.40 12.77 -0.94
N LYS A 66 2.95 13.67 -1.73
CA LYS A 66 2.23 14.88 -2.17
C LYS A 66 1.16 14.58 -3.22
N THR A 67 1.36 13.55 -4.04
CA THR A 67 0.44 13.17 -5.12
C THR A 67 -0.91 12.70 -4.57
N CYS A 68 -0.91 11.90 -3.52
CA CYS A 68 -2.12 11.39 -2.87
C CYS A 68 -2.41 12.02 -1.50
N ASN A 69 -1.67 13.06 -1.12
CA ASN A 69 -1.79 13.72 0.20
C ASN A 69 -1.70 12.74 1.39
N GLY A 70 -0.87 11.71 1.25
CA GLY A 70 -0.65 10.73 2.31
C GLY A 70 -1.69 9.60 2.40
N THR A 71 -2.69 9.57 1.53
CA THR A 71 -3.76 8.55 1.56
C THR A 71 -3.34 7.21 0.94
N GLY A 72 -2.40 7.23 0.00
CA GLY A 72 -1.99 6.06 -0.78
C GLY A 72 -2.92 5.70 -1.94
N ILE A 73 -4.05 6.37 -2.07
CA ILE A 73 -5.06 6.14 -3.11
C ILE A 73 -5.41 7.42 -3.85
N LEU A 74 -5.81 7.27 -5.10
CA LEU A 74 -6.30 8.34 -5.96
C LEU A 74 -7.70 7.98 -6.47
N THR A 75 -8.53 8.99 -6.70
CA THR A 75 -9.85 8.82 -7.31
C THR A 75 -9.75 8.73 -8.82
N SER A 76 -10.61 7.92 -9.43
CA SER A 76 -10.76 7.77 -10.87
C SER A 76 -12.22 7.85 -11.26
N GLU A 77 -12.52 8.49 -12.38
CA GLU A 77 -13.85 8.49 -12.98
C GLU A 77 -14.10 7.21 -13.80
N ASN A 78 -13.04 6.55 -14.22
CA ASN A 78 -13.12 5.32 -14.99
C ASN A 78 -13.01 4.09 -14.09
N GLU A 79 -13.77 3.04 -14.43
CA GLU A 79 -13.67 1.75 -13.78
C GLU A 79 -12.26 1.18 -13.93
N ILE A 80 -11.73 0.66 -12.82
CA ILE A 80 -10.39 0.09 -12.79
C ILE A 80 -10.47 -1.33 -13.36
N GLN A 81 -9.79 -1.55 -14.50
CA GLN A 81 -9.69 -2.87 -15.09
C GLN A 81 -8.50 -3.63 -14.51
N PRO A 82 -8.66 -4.92 -14.17
CA PRO A 82 -7.57 -5.74 -13.69
C PRO A 82 -6.53 -5.98 -14.79
N ASP A 83 -5.25 -5.96 -14.41
CA ASP A 83 -4.13 -6.28 -15.31
C ASP A 83 -3.91 -7.81 -15.33
N THR A 84 -4.60 -8.49 -16.23
CA THR A 84 -4.52 -9.95 -16.37
C THR A 84 -3.30 -10.43 -17.14
N GLU A 85 -2.58 -9.53 -17.82
CA GLU A 85 -1.43 -9.89 -18.64
C GLU A 85 -0.13 -9.88 -17.82
N ASN A 86 0.02 -8.92 -16.91
CA ASN A 86 1.29 -8.71 -16.19
C ASN A 86 1.23 -9.17 -14.73
N LEU A 87 0.04 -9.33 -14.15
CA LEU A 87 -0.14 -9.67 -12.74
C LEU A 87 -0.74 -11.05 -12.56
N PRO A 88 -0.32 -11.80 -11.52
CA PRO A 88 -0.88 -13.10 -11.22
C PRO A 88 -2.33 -13.00 -10.76
N HIS A 89 -3.15 -13.99 -11.11
CA HIS A 89 -4.51 -14.12 -10.59
C HIS A 89 -4.48 -14.67 -9.16
N VAL A 90 -5.10 -13.97 -8.22
CA VAL A 90 -5.13 -14.32 -6.80
C VAL A 90 -6.45 -14.99 -6.44
N ALA A 91 -6.39 -16.17 -5.84
CA ALA A 91 -7.56 -16.82 -5.26
C ALA A 91 -7.63 -16.48 -3.76
N ILE A 92 -8.71 -15.82 -3.34
CA ILE A 92 -8.96 -15.46 -1.94
C ILE A 92 -10.01 -16.44 -1.38
N ILE A 93 -9.63 -17.20 -0.37
CA ILE A 93 -10.52 -18.14 0.27
C ILE A 93 -11.05 -17.56 1.57
N GLY A 94 -12.33 -17.28 1.60
CA GLY A 94 -13.05 -16.69 2.74
C GLY A 94 -13.29 -15.18 2.60
N GLY A 95 -14.55 -14.78 2.71
CA GLY A 95 -15.03 -13.39 2.62
C GLY A 95 -15.10 -12.67 3.96
N GLY A 96 -14.35 -13.12 4.97
CA GLY A 96 -14.22 -12.43 6.25
C GLY A 96 -13.47 -11.11 6.11
N ILE A 97 -13.20 -10.44 7.25
CA ILE A 97 -12.54 -9.11 7.27
C ILE A 97 -11.21 -9.14 6.52
N GLY A 98 -10.38 -10.16 6.73
CA GLY A 98 -9.08 -10.29 6.05
C GLY A 98 -9.21 -10.53 4.55
N GLY A 99 -10.09 -11.43 4.12
CA GLY A 99 -10.34 -11.72 2.70
C GLY A 99 -10.91 -10.52 1.96
N THR A 100 -11.86 -9.83 2.56
CA THR A 100 -12.44 -8.60 2.00
C THR A 100 -11.42 -7.47 1.91
N ALA A 101 -10.60 -7.27 2.94
CA ALA A 101 -9.52 -6.27 2.91
C ALA A 101 -8.49 -6.58 1.81
N LEU A 102 -8.12 -7.85 1.64
CA LEU A 102 -7.23 -8.28 0.57
C LEU A 102 -7.86 -8.06 -0.82
N ALA A 103 -9.14 -8.37 -0.99
CA ALA A 103 -9.87 -8.12 -2.24
C ALA A 103 -9.86 -6.64 -2.62
N VAL A 104 -10.12 -5.74 -1.65
CA VAL A 104 -10.06 -4.28 -1.85
C VAL A 104 -8.63 -3.85 -2.24
N ALA A 105 -7.61 -4.39 -1.58
CA ALA A 105 -6.21 -4.10 -1.92
C ALA A 105 -5.84 -4.56 -3.33
N CYS A 106 -6.31 -5.73 -3.75
CA CYS A 106 -6.13 -6.23 -5.12
C CYS A 106 -6.83 -5.32 -6.13
N LEU A 107 -8.07 -4.91 -5.85
CA LEU A 107 -8.84 -4.02 -6.72
C LEU A 107 -8.10 -2.70 -6.97
N HIS A 108 -7.62 -2.05 -5.92
CA HIS A 108 -6.89 -0.78 -6.05
C HIS A 108 -5.55 -0.91 -6.79
N ARG A 109 -4.95 -2.09 -6.83
CA ARG A 109 -3.67 -2.38 -7.49
C ARG A 109 -3.80 -3.05 -8.85
N LYS A 110 -5.02 -3.16 -9.36
CA LYS A 110 -5.34 -3.84 -10.63
C LYS A 110 -4.93 -5.32 -10.64
N ILE A 111 -4.82 -5.95 -9.47
CA ILE A 111 -4.50 -7.38 -9.37
C ILE A 111 -5.79 -8.18 -9.60
N PRO A 112 -5.82 -9.06 -10.61
CA PRO A 112 -6.98 -9.90 -10.85
C PRO A 112 -7.16 -10.89 -9.70
N PHE A 113 -8.39 -11.03 -9.19
CA PHE A 113 -8.67 -11.96 -8.10
C PHE A 113 -10.05 -12.59 -8.22
N THR A 114 -10.21 -13.72 -7.53
CA THR A 114 -11.50 -14.34 -7.29
C THR A 114 -11.66 -14.60 -5.79
N LEU A 115 -12.74 -14.10 -5.21
CA LEU A 115 -13.09 -14.36 -3.82
C LEU A 115 -14.07 -15.51 -3.73
N PHE A 116 -13.71 -16.54 -2.97
CA PHE A 116 -14.56 -17.70 -2.68
C PHE A 116 -15.07 -17.58 -1.24
N GLU A 117 -16.40 -17.53 -1.08
CA GLU A 117 -17.05 -17.54 0.22
C GLU A 117 -18.01 -18.73 0.29
N ARG A 118 -17.96 -19.47 1.40
CA ARG A 118 -18.81 -20.62 1.64
C ARG A 118 -20.24 -20.19 1.98
N ASP A 119 -20.36 -19.14 2.79
CA ASP A 119 -21.64 -18.70 3.33
C ASP A 119 -22.34 -17.74 2.35
N ASN A 120 -23.62 -17.95 2.09
CA ASN A 120 -24.38 -17.13 1.15
C ASN A 120 -24.73 -15.75 1.72
N THR A 121 -24.86 -15.63 3.04
CA THR A 121 -25.18 -14.38 3.74
C THR A 121 -24.35 -14.22 5.01
N VAL A 122 -24.27 -13.00 5.50
CA VAL A 122 -23.59 -12.67 6.79
C VAL A 122 -24.27 -13.36 7.98
N ASN A 123 -25.56 -13.71 7.85
CA ASN A 123 -26.35 -14.32 8.91
C ASN A 123 -26.20 -15.85 8.99
N ASP A 124 -25.44 -16.45 8.05
CA ASP A 124 -25.21 -17.90 8.01
C ASP A 124 -24.09 -18.37 8.96
N ARG A 125 -23.59 -17.47 9.82
CA ARG A 125 -22.49 -17.70 10.78
C ARG A 125 -22.98 -17.89 12.19
#